data_d4a77cf99f82b80e9c2fe698934b3f7e
#
_entry.id   d4a77cf99f82b80e9c2fe698934b3f7e
#
_cell.length_a   1.000
_cell.length_b   1.000
_cell.length_c   1.000
_cell.angle_alpha   90.00
_cell.angle_beta   90.00
_cell.angle_gamma   90.00
#
_symmetry.space_group_name_H-M   'P 1'
#
loop_
_entity.id
_entity.type
_entity.pdbx_description
1 polymer ?
#
loop_
_entity_poly.entity_id
_entity_poly.type
_entity_poly.pdbx_seq_one_letter_code
_entity_poly.pdbx_strand_id
1 'polypeptide(L)'
;MIVAIVIVAIAGGPGDTTADANTKQPESTVQNEEQGTEQKTAKDTEEPKTEEPKTEEPQVPQEYKNALAKAESYSSMMHMSKQGIYDQLTSEYGEKFPADAAQYAIDHLDADYKENALEKAKSYYEDMNMSKDAVRNQLISEYGEKFTAEEADYAIANLK
;
A
#
# COMPACT_ATOMS: atom_id res chain seq x y z
N MET A 1 -12.55 -39.20 -23.30
CA MET A 1 -11.45 -39.76 -22.50
C MET A 1 -11.46 -39.08 -21.15
N ILE A 2 -11.93 -39.81 -20.14
CA ILE A 2 -12.07 -39.30 -18.76
C ILE A 2 -10.76 -39.64 -18.06
N VAL A 3 -10.03 -38.67 -17.57
CA VAL A 3 -8.85 -38.91 -16.72
C VAL A 3 -9.25 -38.62 -15.28
N ALA A 4 -9.28 -39.68 -14.52
CA ALA A 4 -9.66 -39.70 -13.11
C ALA A 4 -8.56 -39.09 -12.23
N ILE A 5 -9.00 -38.23 -11.31
CA ILE A 5 -8.19 -37.69 -10.22
C ILE A 5 -8.09 -38.72 -9.13
N VAL A 6 -6.88 -39.17 -8.80
CA VAL A 6 -6.62 -40.04 -7.63
C VAL A 6 -6.33 -39.15 -6.43
N ILE A 7 -7.24 -39.20 -5.45
CA ILE A 7 -7.03 -38.60 -4.12
C ILE A 7 -6.40 -39.70 -3.24
N VAL A 8 -5.19 -39.47 -2.75
CA VAL A 8 -4.56 -40.27 -1.72
C VAL A 8 -4.81 -39.63 -0.36
N ALA A 9 -5.67 -40.24 0.43
CA ALA A 9 -5.85 -39.92 1.84
C ALA A 9 -4.86 -40.75 2.66
N ILE A 10 -4.05 -40.13 3.48
CA ILE A 10 -3.25 -40.79 4.52
C ILE A 10 -3.85 -40.39 5.87
N ALA A 11 -4.51 -41.37 6.50
CA ALA A 11 -4.92 -41.31 7.89
C ALA A 11 -3.82 -41.89 8.77
N GLY A 12 -3.53 -41.29 9.89
CA GLY A 12 -2.69 -41.82 10.96
C GLY A 12 -2.94 -41.02 12.24
N GLY A 13 -3.68 -41.64 13.15
CA GLY A 13 -4.15 -41.10 14.44
C GLY A 13 -3.15 -41.36 15.58
N PRO A 14 -3.59 -41.49 16.86
CA PRO A 14 -3.41 -40.45 17.87
C PRO A 14 -2.38 -40.84 18.95
N GLY A 15 -1.87 -39.85 19.67
CA GLY A 15 -1.05 -40.02 20.87
C GLY A 15 -1.43 -39.02 21.94
N ASP A 16 -2.17 -39.53 22.88
CA ASP A 16 -2.58 -39.01 24.17
C ASP A 16 -1.38 -38.89 25.13
N THR A 17 -1.34 -37.84 25.96
CA THR A 17 -1.05 -37.87 27.40
C THR A 17 -0.88 -36.43 27.98
N THR A 18 -1.90 -35.99 28.70
CA THR A 18 -2.02 -35.65 30.14
C THR A 18 -1.05 -34.65 30.78
N ALA A 19 -1.69 -33.61 31.31
CA ALA A 19 -1.63 -33.01 32.66
C ALA A 19 -0.28 -32.34 33.07
N ASP A 20 -0.24 -31.20 33.67
CA ASP A 20 -0.81 -30.73 34.92
C ASP A 20 -0.46 -29.26 35.16
N ALA A 21 -1.41 -28.54 35.59
CA ALA A 21 -1.59 -27.68 36.74
C ALA A 21 -0.50 -26.66 37.15
N ASN A 22 -1.03 -25.46 37.28
CA ASN A 22 -1.00 -24.62 38.50
C ASN A 22 0.05 -23.50 38.59
N THR A 23 -0.44 -22.34 38.81
CA THR A 23 -0.27 -21.50 39.97
C THR A 23 0.16 -20.04 39.69
N LYS A 24 -0.80 -19.19 40.03
CA LYS A 24 -0.71 -17.90 40.73
C LYS A 24 -0.18 -16.64 40.04
N GLN A 25 -1.15 -15.79 39.86
CA GLN A 25 -1.11 -14.33 40.09
C GLN A 25 -0.66 -14.01 41.53
N PRO A 26 -0.03 -12.88 41.79
CA PRO A 26 -0.73 -11.94 42.63
C PRO A 26 -0.77 -10.49 42.13
N GLU A 27 -1.93 -9.91 42.38
CA GLU A 27 -2.17 -8.47 42.49
C GLU A 27 -1.20 -7.81 43.46
N SER A 28 -0.92 -6.54 43.21
CA SER A 28 -0.67 -5.57 44.26
C SER A 28 -1.09 -4.16 43.81
N THR A 29 -2.23 -3.81 44.28
CA THR A 29 -2.76 -2.46 44.50
C THR A 29 -1.92 -1.75 45.55
N VAL A 30 -1.51 -0.48 45.30
CA VAL A 30 -1.41 0.53 46.34
C VAL A 30 -1.74 1.90 45.76
N GLN A 31 -2.77 2.47 46.29
CA GLN A 31 -3.15 3.90 46.29
C GLN A 31 -2.19 4.70 47.18
N ASN A 32 -2.04 5.97 46.92
CA ASN A 32 -2.17 7.09 47.85
C ASN A 32 -2.01 8.41 47.08
N GLU A 33 -3.07 9.24 46.97
CA GLU A 33 -3.53 10.37 47.84
C GLU A 33 -2.43 11.45 48.00
N GLU A 34 -2.72 12.56 47.44
CA GLU A 34 -3.36 13.83 47.84
C GLU A 34 -2.45 14.89 48.50
N GLN A 35 -2.79 16.13 48.18
CA GLN A 35 -2.57 17.47 48.79
C GLN A 35 -1.48 18.31 48.07
N GLY A 36 -1.77 19.43 47.43
CA GLY A 36 -2.65 20.54 47.89
C GLY A 36 -1.78 21.73 48.35
N THR A 37 -1.90 22.83 47.72
CA THR A 37 -1.98 24.21 48.22
C THR A 37 -1.50 25.23 47.17
N GLU A 38 -2.42 25.99 46.70
CA GLU A 38 -2.70 27.44 46.73
C GLU A 38 -1.57 28.46 46.50
N GLN A 39 -1.87 29.27 45.48
CA GLN A 39 -1.91 30.73 45.46
C GLN A 39 -0.62 31.54 45.28
N LYS A 40 -0.49 32.25 44.16
CA LYS A 40 -0.62 33.72 44.15
C LYS A 40 -0.46 34.36 42.78
N THR A 41 -1.46 35.13 42.47
CA THR A 41 -1.60 36.17 41.45
C THR A 41 -0.37 37.02 41.19
N ALA A 42 -0.06 37.22 39.90
CA ALA A 42 0.39 38.53 39.40
C ALA A 42 -0.10 38.71 37.95
N LYS A 43 -0.87 39.71 37.80
CA LYS A 43 -1.48 40.32 36.64
C LYS A 43 -0.36 41.01 35.86
N ASP A 44 -0.15 40.62 34.63
CA ASP A 44 0.48 41.50 33.66
C ASP A 44 -0.33 41.49 32.35
N THR A 45 -0.70 42.68 31.98
CA THR A 45 -1.54 43.00 30.84
C THR A 45 -0.60 43.14 29.64
N GLU A 46 -0.59 42.15 28.75
CA GLU A 46 -0.08 42.34 27.40
C GLU A 46 -1.24 42.36 26.40
N GLU A 47 -1.23 43.40 25.60
CA GLU A 47 -2.17 43.66 24.51
C GLU A 47 -2.26 42.50 23.54
N PRO A 48 -3.43 42.23 22.97
CA PRO A 48 -3.52 41.24 21.89
C PRO A 48 -2.88 41.85 20.62
N LYS A 49 -1.71 41.34 20.26
CA LYS A 49 -1.12 41.56 18.97
C LYS A 49 -2.03 40.88 17.96
N THR A 50 -2.76 41.68 17.23
CA THR A 50 -3.54 41.27 16.07
C THR A 50 -2.56 40.71 15.04
N GLU A 51 -2.42 39.41 15.00
CA GLU A 51 -1.80 38.73 13.86
C GLU A 51 -2.84 38.77 12.73
N GLU A 52 -2.46 39.50 11.66
CA GLU A 52 -3.17 39.47 10.39
C GLU A 52 -3.29 38.01 9.94
N PRO A 53 -4.45 37.56 9.42
CA PRO A 53 -4.59 36.22 8.88
C PRO A 53 -3.64 36.09 7.68
N LYS A 54 -2.52 35.41 7.90
CA LYS A 54 -1.66 34.93 6.84
C LYS A 54 -2.54 33.99 6.01
N THR A 55 -2.86 34.40 4.81
CA THR A 55 -3.56 33.57 3.83
C THR A 55 -2.64 32.37 3.58
N GLU A 56 -2.86 31.29 4.31
CA GLU A 56 -2.22 30.02 4.03
C GLU A 56 -2.83 29.51 2.73
N GLU A 57 -2.01 29.40 1.70
CA GLU A 57 -2.37 28.62 0.52
C GLU A 57 -2.81 27.23 1.00
N PRO A 58 -3.87 26.64 0.41
CA PRO A 58 -4.38 25.33 0.85
C PRO A 58 -3.25 24.31 0.78
N GLN A 59 -2.73 23.96 1.96
CA GLN A 59 -1.65 22.99 2.04
C GLN A 59 -2.19 21.61 1.69
N VAL A 60 -1.58 20.95 0.69
CA VAL A 60 -1.89 19.57 0.33
C VAL A 60 -1.71 18.69 1.57
N PRO A 61 -2.72 17.89 1.97
CA PRO A 61 -2.63 17.01 3.13
C PRO A 61 -1.42 16.09 3.05
N GLN A 62 -0.82 15.76 4.20
CA GLN A 62 0.37 14.90 4.23
C GLN A 62 0.10 13.51 3.64
N GLU A 63 -1.09 12.98 3.84
CA GLU A 63 -1.51 11.69 3.30
C GLU A 63 -1.50 11.66 1.77
N TYR A 64 -1.88 12.75 1.12
CA TYR A 64 -1.83 12.90 -0.34
C TYR A 64 -0.38 12.93 -0.86
N LYS A 65 0.51 13.62 -0.13
CA LYS A 65 1.95 13.61 -0.45
C LYS A 65 2.56 12.22 -0.29
N ASN A 66 2.14 11.48 0.74
CA ASN A 66 2.60 10.12 0.97
C ASN A 66 2.11 9.18 -0.13
N ALA A 67 0.84 9.30 -0.56
CA ALA A 67 0.29 8.53 -1.67
C ALA A 67 1.05 8.81 -2.98
N LEU A 68 1.38 10.09 -3.27
CA LEU A 68 2.18 10.46 -4.44
C LEU A 68 3.58 9.85 -4.39
N ALA A 69 4.29 9.94 -3.26
CA ALA A 69 5.62 9.35 -3.12
C ALA A 69 5.61 7.81 -3.29
N LYS A 70 4.53 7.14 -2.85
CA LYS A 70 4.34 5.72 -3.12
C LYS A 70 4.07 5.43 -4.60
N ALA A 71 3.23 6.24 -5.25
CA ALA A 71 2.97 6.13 -6.68
C ALA A 71 4.25 6.29 -7.52
N GLU A 72 5.11 7.26 -7.18
CA GLU A 72 6.41 7.45 -7.80
C GLU A 72 7.30 6.20 -7.66
N SER A 73 7.32 5.59 -6.47
CA SER A 73 8.08 4.37 -6.23
C SER A 73 7.53 3.18 -7.05
N TYR A 74 6.21 3.03 -7.14
CA TYR A 74 5.59 1.97 -7.93
C TYR A 74 5.82 2.15 -9.43
N SER A 75 5.82 3.39 -9.93
CA SER A 75 6.15 3.66 -11.32
C SER A 75 7.62 3.41 -11.61
N SER A 76 8.53 4.05 -10.85
CA SER A 76 9.96 4.06 -11.18
C SER A 76 10.69 2.74 -10.89
N MET A 77 10.30 2.01 -9.82
CA MET A 77 10.99 0.79 -9.42
C MET A 77 10.26 -0.48 -9.85
N MET A 78 8.93 -0.43 -9.93
CA MET A 78 8.11 -1.61 -10.24
C MET A 78 7.48 -1.54 -11.64
N HIS A 79 7.64 -0.43 -12.35
CA HIS A 79 7.14 -0.22 -13.70
C HIS A 79 5.65 -0.57 -13.85
N MET A 80 4.85 -0.13 -12.86
CA MET A 80 3.43 -0.47 -12.83
C MET A 80 2.62 0.42 -13.79
N SER A 81 1.49 -0.11 -14.25
CA SER A 81 0.50 0.65 -15.00
C SER A 81 -0.20 1.69 -14.12
N LYS A 82 -0.83 2.69 -14.73
CA LYS A 82 -1.66 3.68 -14.04
C LYS A 82 -2.72 3.03 -13.14
N GLN A 83 -3.45 2.05 -13.68
CA GLN A 83 -4.49 1.34 -12.95
C GLN A 83 -3.90 0.46 -11.84
N GLY A 84 -2.79 -0.22 -12.12
CA GLY A 84 -2.11 -1.04 -11.12
C GLY A 84 -1.63 -0.23 -9.91
N ILE A 85 -1.10 0.98 -10.14
CA ILE A 85 -0.69 1.89 -9.07
C ILE A 85 -1.90 2.31 -8.23
N TYR A 86 -3.01 2.73 -8.86
CA TYR A 86 -4.23 3.12 -8.15
C TYR A 86 -4.76 1.97 -7.27
N ASP A 87 -4.84 0.77 -7.85
CA ASP A 87 -5.32 -0.41 -7.14
C ASP A 87 -4.42 -0.75 -5.94
N GLN A 88 -3.09 -0.65 -6.11
CA GLN A 88 -2.14 -0.92 -5.04
C GLN A 88 -2.24 0.12 -3.91
N LEU A 89 -2.43 1.40 -4.26
CA LEU A 89 -2.61 2.46 -3.27
C LEU A 89 -3.88 2.27 -2.44
N THR A 90 -4.98 1.83 -3.06
CA THR A 90 -6.29 1.71 -2.41
C THR A 90 -6.58 0.33 -1.82
N SER A 91 -5.79 -0.68 -2.15
CA SER A 91 -6.02 -2.07 -1.73
C SER A 91 -5.98 -2.25 -0.21
N GLU A 92 -6.94 -3.02 0.31
CA GLU A 92 -6.96 -3.50 1.70
C GLU A 92 -5.71 -4.32 2.09
N TYR A 93 -5.07 -4.93 1.09
CA TYR A 93 -3.84 -5.72 1.24
C TYR A 93 -2.58 -4.95 0.80
N GLY A 94 -2.76 -3.73 0.26
CA GLY A 94 -1.71 -2.82 -0.14
C GLY A 94 -1.51 -1.67 0.84
N GLU A 95 -1.50 -0.44 0.32
CA GLU A 95 -1.18 0.76 1.09
C GLU A 95 -2.38 1.35 1.87
N LYS A 96 -3.62 0.97 1.54
CA LYS A 96 -4.86 1.42 2.20
C LYS A 96 -5.08 2.94 2.21
N PHE A 97 -4.56 3.65 1.24
CA PHE A 97 -4.86 5.07 1.10
C PHE A 97 -6.33 5.29 0.76
N PRO A 98 -6.95 6.38 1.25
CA PRO A 98 -8.26 6.83 0.78
C PRO A 98 -8.26 7.03 -0.75
N ALA A 99 -9.40 6.77 -1.38
CA ALA A 99 -9.53 6.86 -2.84
C ALA A 99 -9.19 8.25 -3.40
N ASP A 100 -9.49 9.31 -2.65
CA ASP A 100 -9.17 10.69 -3.02
C ASP A 100 -7.67 10.99 -2.94
N ALA A 101 -6.95 10.45 -1.95
CA ALA A 101 -5.49 10.54 -1.86
C ALA A 101 -4.81 9.75 -2.99
N ALA A 102 -5.31 8.55 -3.30
CA ALA A 102 -4.82 7.76 -4.42
C ALA A 102 -5.08 8.45 -5.77
N GLN A 103 -6.27 9.03 -5.96
CA GLN A 103 -6.59 9.78 -7.18
C GLN A 103 -5.69 11.01 -7.32
N TYR A 104 -5.47 11.76 -6.24
CA TYR A 104 -4.52 12.87 -6.23
C TYR A 104 -3.13 12.42 -6.68
N ALA A 105 -2.64 11.30 -6.14
CA ALA A 105 -1.35 10.74 -6.51
C ALA A 105 -1.28 10.42 -8.02
N ILE A 106 -2.29 9.77 -8.56
CA ILE A 106 -2.39 9.42 -9.99
C ILE A 106 -2.43 10.66 -10.89
N ASP A 107 -3.11 11.72 -10.45
CA ASP A 107 -3.27 12.95 -11.24
C ASP A 107 -2.01 13.84 -11.23
N HIS A 108 -1.14 13.67 -10.22
CA HIS A 108 0.09 14.44 -10.04
C HIS A 108 1.36 13.64 -10.32
N LEU A 109 1.23 12.34 -10.58
CA LEU A 109 2.36 11.47 -10.92
C LEU A 109 2.87 11.78 -12.33
N ASP A 110 4.13 12.18 -12.43
CA ASP A 110 4.83 12.29 -13.72
C ASP A 110 5.45 10.92 -14.07
N ALA A 111 4.77 10.15 -14.92
CA ALA A 111 5.18 8.81 -15.31
C ALA A 111 4.98 8.56 -16.80
N ASP A 112 5.96 7.93 -17.43
CA ASP A 112 5.83 7.38 -18.78
C ASP A 112 5.34 5.93 -18.71
N TYR A 113 4.01 5.74 -18.82
CA TYR A 113 3.42 4.40 -18.73
C TYR A 113 3.74 3.52 -19.96
N LYS A 114 4.12 4.09 -21.11
CA LYS A 114 4.62 3.32 -22.27
C LYS A 114 5.99 2.72 -21.96
N GLU A 115 6.85 3.49 -21.32
CA GLU A 115 8.16 2.98 -20.88
C GLU A 115 8.00 1.96 -19.75
N ASN A 116 7.11 2.19 -18.79
CA ASN A 116 6.79 1.19 -17.77
C ASN A 116 6.31 -0.13 -18.40
N ALA A 117 5.42 -0.06 -19.40
CA ALA A 117 4.95 -1.24 -20.11
C ALA A 117 6.10 -1.96 -20.86
N LEU A 118 7.04 -1.21 -21.45
CA LEU A 118 8.20 -1.78 -22.11
C LEU A 118 9.13 -2.48 -21.12
N GLU A 119 9.43 -1.90 -19.97
CA GLU A 119 10.26 -2.54 -18.94
C GLU A 119 9.60 -3.82 -18.39
N LYS A 120 8.28 -3.81 -18.16
CA LYS A 120 7.53 -5.02 -17.82
C LYS A 120 7.59 -6.07 -18.94
N ALA A 121 7.42 -5.64 -20.19
CA ALA A 121 7.51 -6.54 -21.34
C ALA A 121 8.87 -7.22 -21.44
N LYS A 122 9.96 -6.49 -21.21
CA LYS A 122 11.32 -7.05 -21.19
C LYS A 122 11.45 -8.14 -20.13
N SER A 123 11.00 -7.88 -18.91
CA SER A 123 11.06 -8.88 -17.84
C SER A 123 10.27 -10.15 -18.18
N TYR A 124 9.06 -10.04 -18.70
CA TYR A 124 8.29 -11.21 -19.14
C TYR A 124 8.93 -11.96 -20.33
N TYR A 125 9.47 -11.23 -21.30
CA TYR A 125 10.03 -11.82 -22.50
C TYR A 125 11.41 -12.44 -22.25
N GLU A 126 12.32 -11.71 -21.58
CA GLU A 126 13.71 -12.09 -21.40
C GLU A 126 13.89 -13.00 -20.16
N ASP A 127 13.32 -12.62 -19.00
CA ASP A 127 13.53 -13.37 -17.76
C ASP A 127 12.59 -14.57 -17.64
N MET A 128 11.33 -14.43 -18.09
CA MET A 128 10.33 -15.50 -18.00
C MET A 128 10.15 -16.28 -19.31
N ASN A 129 10.89 -15.92 -20.38
CA ASN A 129 10.86 -16.61 -21.67
C ASN A 129 9.45 -16.72 -22.29
N MET A 130 8.62 -15.70 -22.12
CA MET A 130 7.27 -15.67 -22.68
C MET A 130 7.29 -15.27 -24.16
N SER A 131 6.33 -15.77 -24.95
CA SER A 131 6.14 -15.27 -26.32
C SER A 131 5.61 -13.83 -26.31
N LYS A 132 5.87 -13.04 -27.38
CA LYS A 132 5.37 -11.66 -27.50
C LYS A 132 3.86 -11.57 -27.36
N ASP A 133 3.09 -12.51 -27.90
CA ASP A 133 1.64 -12.56 -27.76
C ASP A 133 1.21 -12.82 -26.31
N ALA A 134 1.91 -13.71 -25.61
CA ALA A 134 1.65 -13.98 -24.18
C ALA A 134 2.01 -12.77 -23.32
N VAL A 135 3.12 -12.07 -23.61
CA VAL A 135 3.51 -10.82 -22.93
C VAL A 135 2.42 -9.76 -23.11
N ARG A 136 1.99 -9.53 -24.36
CA ARG A 136 0.92 -8.57 -24.63
C ARG A 136 -0.36 -8.87 -23.81
N ASN A 137 -0.79 -10.12 -23.80
CA ASN A 137 -1.95 -10.54 -23.05
C ASN A 137 -1.79 -10.32 -21.54
N GLN A 138 -0.58 -10.57 -20.99
CA GLN A 138 -0.27 -10.33 -19.58
C GLN A 138 -0.30 -8.84 -19.24
N LEU A 139 0.24 -7.98 -20.12
CA LEU A 139 0.25 -6.53 -19.92
C LEU A 139 -1.17 -5.95 -19.84
N ILE A 140 -2.10 -6.38 -20.71
CA ILE A 140 -3.48 -5.84 -20.74
C ILE A 140 -4.47 -6.56 -19.80
N SER A 141 -4.06 -7.66 -19.18
CA SER A 141 -4.97 -8.48 -18.36
C SER A 141 -5.46 -7.74 -17.13
N GLU A 142 -6.75 -7.82 -16.84
CA GLU A 142 -7.38 -7.34 -15.59
C GLU A 142 -6.82 -8.02 -14.33
N TYR A 143 -6.27 -9.24 -14.50
CA TYR A 143 -5.61 -10.02 -13.44
C TYR A 143 -4.09 -9.95 -13.52
N GLY A 144 -3.57 -9.24 -14.53
CA GLY A 144 -2.15 -9.01 -14.74
C GLY A 144 -1.76 -7.57 -14.44
N GLU A 145 -1.11 -6.93 -15.42
CA GLU A 145 -0.51 -5.60 -15.24
C GLU A 145 -1.47 -4.42 -15.48
N LYS A 146 -2.62 -4.64 -16.12
CA LYS A 146 -3.65 -3.62 -16.39
C LYS A 146 -3.19 -2.40 -17.17
N PHE A 147 -2.20 -2.57 -18.06
CA PHE A 147 -1.84 -1.54 -19.02
C PHE A 147 -2.94 -1.38 -20.07
N THR A 148 -3.03 -0.19 -20.65
CA THR A 148 -3.89 0.02 -21.82
C THR A 148 -3.38 -0.77 -23.03
N ALA A 149 -4.26 -1.03 -24.00
CA ALA A 149 -3.86 -1.70 -25.24
C ALA A 149 -2.79 -0.90 -26.00
N GLU A 150 -2.87 0.44 -25.96
CA GLU A 150 -1.88 1.31 -26.62
C GLU A 150 -0.49 1.20 -25.98
N GLU A 151 -0.42 1.18 -24.63
CA GLU A 151 0.85 1.01 -23.91
C GLU A 151 1.46 -0.37 -24.17
N ALA A 152 0.63 -1.42 -24.15
CA ALA A 152 1.08 -2.78 -24.44
C ALA A 152 1.55 -2.91 -25.89
N ASP A 153 0.84 -2.36 -26.86
CA ASP A 153 1.23 -2.40 -28.27
C ASP A 153 2.55 -1.64 -28.51
N TYR A 154 2.75 -0.51 -27.84
CA TYR A 154 4.02 0.20 -27.83
C TYR A 154 5.15 -0.68 -27.28
N ALA A 155 4.91 -1.32 -26.14
CA ALA A 155 5.90 -2.21 -25.52
C ALA A 155 6.31 -3.35 -26.46
N ILE A 156 5.35 -4.06 -27.07
CA ILE A 156 5.61 -5.16 -27.97
C ILE A 156 6.35 -4.72 -29.24
N ALA A 157 6.01 -3.55 -29.78
CA ALA A 157 6.68 -3.00 -30.97
C ALA A 157 8.15 -2.64 -30.71
N ASN A 158 8.50 -2.25 -29.47
CA ASN A 158 9.85 -1.84 -29.08
C ASN A 158 10.64 -2.97 -28.37
N LEU A 159 10.04 -4.12 -28.13
CA LEU A 159 10.68 -5.29 -27.53
C LEU A 159 11.65 -5.93 -28.52
N LYS A 160 12.95 -5.91 -28.23
CA LYS A 160 14.04 -6.39 -29.09
C LYS A 160 14.30 -7.87 -28.90
#